data_e4bb83f4fbfd5597fd39fbadb3adab2f
#
_entry.id   e4bb83f4fbfd5597fd39fbadb3adab2f
#
_cell.length_a   1.000
_cell.length_b   1.000
_cell.length_c   1.000
_cell.angle_alpha   90.00
_cell.angle_beta   90.00
_cell.angle_gamma   90.00
#
_symmetry.space_group_name_H-M   'P 1'
#
loop_
_entity.id
_entity.type
_entity.pdbx_description
1 polymer ?
#
loop_
_entity_poly.entity_id
_entity_poly.type
_entity_poly.pdbx_seq_one_letter_code
_entity_poly.pdbx_strand_id
1 'polypeptide(L)'
;MVADIRPKTGAQTPERLKLSLAPAPVSRPADLRVLHIGKYYPPYRGGMESHLQCLSDELNGMVDLKVIVANAERRTMKAVIDGVNITRVGKFCDIKSAPVCPALVREIRRSKADIVHIHWPNPTAVLAYLASGHQGRLVFTYHSDIVRQRMLAVAFTPILRHALKKAAAIIVTSPNYIESSDILSEYRSKCYVIPFGISVDHFDQYDQKKVSRIRERYGPRIVLGVGRMVYYKGFEHLVRAMKLVDGHLIIIGNGPLREHLEQLAQDCGVDDRVAFLTEVDDVRPYYHAADVFALSSVMRSEAFGIVQLEAMACGKPVINTQLNSGVTFVSPHGVSGLTVPPADSEALADAINQLFDHPHRRAELGTKARMRVAHQFTVEKMVQLTFQLYQHIVRQNGEL
;
A
#
# COMPACT_ATOMS: atom_id res chain seq x y z
N MET A 1 3.59 -24.17 -38.27
CA MET A 1 4.70 -23.19 -38.28
C MET A 1 4.65 -22.48 -36.95
N VAL A 2 5.39 -23.00 -35.95
CA VAL A 2 5.43 -22.50 -34.58
C VAL A 2 6.52 -21.44 -34.54
N ALA A 3 6.16 -20.19 -34.27
CA ALA A 3 7.11 -19.08 -34.15
C ALA A 3 7.81 -19.15 -32.79
N ASP A 4 9.10 -19.40 -32.83
CA ASP A 4 10.05 -19.42 -31.72
C ASP A 4 10.28 -17.99 -31.22
N ILE A 5 9.65 -17.62 -30.10
CA ILE A 5 9.87 -16.33 -29.41
C ILE A 5 10.97 -16.55 -28.37
N ARG A 6 12.22 -16.37 -28.76
CA ARG A 6 13.34 -16.28 -27.84
C ARG A 6 13.25 -14.93 -27.06
N PRO A 7 13.45 -14.93 -25.74
CA PRO A 7 13.52 -13.70 -24.99
C PRO A 7 14.81 -12.95 -25.33
N LYS A 8 14.72 -11.67 -25.65
CA LYS A 8 15.89 -10.78 -25.81
C LYS A 8 16.63 -10.68 -24.48
N THR A 9 17.73 -11.37 -24.38
CA THR A 9 18.76 -11.23 -23.34
C THR A 9 19.40 -9.86 -23.49
N GLY A 10 19.22 -9.00 -22.50
CA GLY A 10 19.80 -7.66 -22.47
C GLY A 10 19.32 -6.85 -21.26
N ALA A 11 18.97 -7.53 -20.16
CA ALA A 11 18.71 -6.86 -18.89
C ALA A 11 20.05 -6.52 -18.22
N GLN A 12 20.59 -5.33 -18.50
CA GLN A 12 21.55 -4.71 -17.60
C GLN A 12 20.87 -4.58 -16.24
N THR A 13 21.44 -5.24 -15.24
CA THR A 13 21.10 -5.14 -13.84
C THR A 13 20.99 -3.66 -13.46
N PRO A 14 19.91 -3.19 -12.85
CA PRO A 14 19.81 -1.79 -12.41
C PRO A 14 20.68 -1.58 -11.17
N GLU A 15 21.99 -1.48 -11.36
CA GLU A 15 22.89 -0.88 -10.39
C GLU A 15 22.64 0.63 -10.36
N ARG A 16 22.30 1.13 -9.17
CA ARG A 16 22.09 2.53 -8.76
C ARG A 16 20.64 3.05 -8.69
N LEU A 17 19.73 2.30 -8.09
CA LEU A 17 18.61 2.88 -7.33
C LEU A 17 18.76 2.51 -5.84
N LYS A 18 20.00 2.27 -5.40
CA LYS A 18 20.32 2.17 -3.98
C LYS A 18 20.35 3.60 -3.45
N LEU A 19 19.45 3.94 -2.54
CA LEU A 19 19.72 4.95 -1.53
C LEU A 19 20.94 4.45 -0.73
N SER A 20 22.14 4.65 -1.25
CA SER A 20 23.36 4.66 -0.45
C SER A 20 23.38 6.02 0.27
N LEU A 21 22.37 6.23 1.12
CA LEU A 21 22.49 7.21 2.18
C LEU A 21 23.41 6.53 3.20
N ALA A 22 24.70 6.86 3.16
CA ALA A 22 25.62 6.49 4.21
C ALA A 22 24.98 6.88 5.55
N PRO A 23 25.10 6.03 6.61
CA PRO A 23 24.58 6.39 7.91
C PRO A 23 25.36 7.62 8.40
N ALA A 24 24.79 8.79 8.15
CA ALA A 24 25.29 10.01 8.77
C ALA A 24 24.89 9.97 10.25
N PRO A 25 25.80 10.38 11.17
CA PRO A 25 25.47 10.43 12.59
C PRO A 25 24.20 11.28 12.77
N VAL A 26 23.24 10.75 13.51
CA VAL A 26 21.96 11.37 13.84
C VAL A 26 22.25 12.54 14.81
N SER A 27 22.67 13.68 14.26
CA SER A 27 22.48 14.94 14.98
C SER A 27 20.98 15.22 14.91
N ARG A 28 20.30 15.32 16.05
CA ARG A 28 18.90 15.70 16.14
C ARG A 28 18.74 17.08 15.49
N PRO A 29 18.11 17.22 14.33
CA PRO A 29 17.62 18.52 13.91
C PRO A 29 16.30 18.73 14.64
N ALA A 30 16.37 19.23 15.87
CA ALA A 30 15.19 19.59 16.65
C ALA A 30 14.31 20.65 15.97
N ASP A 31 14.71 21.13 14.79
CA ASP A 31 14.11 22.27 14.12
C ASP A 31 13.50 21.95 12.73
N LEU A 32 13.58 20.70 12.23
CA LEU A 32 12.99 20.37 10.93
C LEU A 32 11.46 20.32 11.00
N ARG A 33 10.81 21.29 10.37
CA ARG A 33 9.33 21.40 10.36
C ARG A 33 8.78 20.72 9.13
N VAL A 34 7.94 19.72 9.33
CA VAL A 34 7.34 18.92 8.26
C VAL A 34 5.81 19.04 8.30
N LEU A 35 5.22 19.34 7.15
CA LEU A 35 3.78 19.35 6.95
C LEU A 35 3.38 18.19 6.04
N HIS A 36 2.67 17.20 6.58
CA HIS A 36 2.02 16.16 5.78
C HIS A 36 0.63 16.62 5.33
N ILE A 37 0.28 16.35 4.08
CA ILE A 37 -1.05 16.62 3.52
C ILE A 37 -1.60 15.32 2.98
N GLY A 38 -2.54 14.72 3.75
CA GLY A 38 -3.27 13.53 3.36
C GLY A 38 -4.68 13.82 2.87
N LYS A 39 -5.38 12.78 2.43
CA LYS A 39 -6.79 12.89 2.07
C LYS A 39 -7.67 12.86 3.29
N TYR A 40 -7.54 11.81 4.11
CA TYR A 40 -8.19 11.61 5.39
C TYR A 40 -7.20 11.06 6.42
N TYR A 41 -7.64 10.97 7.67
CA TYR A 41 -6.91 10.41 8.81
C TYR A 41 -7.87 9.59 9.67
N PRO A 42 -7.43 8.58 10.44
CA PRO A 42 -8.32 7.83 11.31
C PRO A 42 -9.33 8.71 12.09
N PRO A 43 -10.59 8.26 12.24
CA PRO A 43 -11.08 6.87 12.12
C PRO A 43 -11.38 6.39 10.68
N TYR A 44 -11.11 7.18 9.64
CA TYR A 44 -11.21 6.70 8.26
C TYR A 44 -10.19 5.60 8.01
N ARG A 45 -10.66 4.47 7.44
CA ARG A 45 -9.82 3.30 7.18
C ARG A 45 -9.52 3.18 5.69
N GLY A 46 -8.25 3.04 5.34
CA GLY A 46 -7.75 2.80 4.00
C GLY A 46 -6.23 2.72 3.99
N GLY A 47 -5.63 2.16 2.95
CA GLY A 47 -4.18 1.95 2.91
C GLY A 47 -3.36 3.24 2.99
N MET A 48 -3.85 4.34 2.38
CA MET A 48 -3.17 5.65 2.47
C MET A 48 -3.31 6.27 3.85
N GLU A 49 -4.48 6.16 4.47
CA GLU A 49 -4.79 6.69 5.80
C GLU A 49 -3.96 5.97 6.86
N SER A 50 -3.90 4.64 6.81
CA SER A 50 -3.08 3.83 7.72
C SER A 50 -1.59 4.09 7.53
N HIS A 51 -1.13 4.26 6.29
CA HIS A 51 0.27 4.62 6.03
C HIS A 51 0.60 6.02 6.57
N LEU A 52 -0.27 7.01 6.33
CA LEU A 52 -0.07 8.37 6.84
C LEU A 52 -0.02 8.38 8.36
N GLN A 53 -0.91 7.66 9.03
CA GLN A 53 -0.92 7.53 10.47
C GLN A 53 0.39 6.90 10.96
N CYS A 54 0.71 5.70 10.50
CA CYS A 54 1.91 4.97 10.90
C CYS A 54 3.18 5.81 10.71
N LEU A 55 3.33 6.47 9.55
CA LEU A 55 4.48 7.34 9.28
C LEU A 55 4.50 8.57 10.19
N SER A 56 3.33 9.14 10.51
CA SER A 56 3.23 10.33 11.37
C SER A 56 3.53 10.02 12.82
N ASP A 57 3.02 8.90 13.33
CA ASP A 57 3.23 8.48 14.72
C ASP A 57 4.73 8.25 14.98
N GLU A 58 5.42 7.62 14.06
CA GLU A 58 6.86 7.32 14.19
C GLU A 58 7.79 8.52 13.90
N LEU A 59 7.39 9.43 13.00
CA LEU A 59 8.15 10.67 12.77
C LEU A 59 7.96 11.69 13.89
N ASN A 60 6.89 11.54 14.68
CA ASN A 60 6.62 12.41 15.80
C ASN A 60 7.74 12.33 16.85
N GLY A 61 8.30 13.46 17.22
CA GLY A 61 9.50 13.52 18.09
C GLY A 61 10.84 13.46 17.34
N MET A 62 10.85 13.08 16.04
CA MET A 62 12.02 13.22 15.18
C MET A 62 12.03 14.57 14.44
N VAL A 63 10.84 15.12 14.16
CA VAL A 63 10.63 16.41 13.48
C VAL A 63 9.46 17.19 14.12
N ASP A 64 9.37 18.51 13.91
CA ASP A 64 8.13 19.27 14.22
C ASP A 64 7.07 18.93 13.16
N LEU A 65 6.26 17.90 13.45
CA LEU A 65 5.30 17.34 12.51
C LEU A 65 3.91 17.97 12.68
N LYS A 66 3.33 18.34 11.53
CA LYS A 66 1.91 18.70 11.42
C LYS A 66 1.27 17.91 10.30
N VAL A 67 0.02 17.52 10.50
CA VAL A 67 -0.78 16.80 9.51
C VAL A 67 -2.03 17.60 9.17
N ILE A 68 -2.27 17.82 7.88
CA ILE A 68 -3.52 18.43 7.39
C ILE A 68 -4.25 17.41 6.52
N VAL A 69 -5.55 17.21 6.82
CA VAL A 69 -6.43 16.32 6.06
C VAL A 69 -7.82 16.94 5.90
N ALA A 70 -8.64 16.39 5.02
CA ALA A 70 -10.03 16.78 4.91
C ALA A 70 -10.85 16.28 6.12
N ASN A 71 -11.82 17.09 6.56
CA ASN A 71 -12.84 16.67 7.51
C ASN A 71 -14.01 16.00 6.74
N ALA A 72 -14.81 15.18 7.44
CA ALA A 72 -16.13 14.74 6.95
C ALA A 72 -17.13 15.89 6.90
N GLU A 73 -16.98 16.81 7.86
CA GLU A 73 -17.89 17.93 8.10
C GLU A 73 -17.39 19.25 7.47
N ARG A 74 -18.27 20.25 7.42
CA ARG A 74 -17.91 21.58 6.91
C ARG A 74 -17.03 22.38 7.88
N ARG A 75 -16.92 21.97 9.14
CA ARG A 75 -16.15 22.66 10.18
C ARG A 75 -14.69 22.22 10.17
N THR A 76 -13.77 23.17 10.25
CA THR A 76 -12.35 22.88 10.50
C THR A 76 -12.14 22.60 12.00
N MET A 77 -11.45 21.51 12.29
CA MET A 77 -11.13 21.05 13.64
C MET A 77 -9.63 20.82 13.79
N LYS A 78 -9.10 21.14 14.95
CA LYS A 78 -7.71 20.82 15.33
C LYS A 78 -7.74 19.86 16.50
N ALA A 79 -6.89 18.86 16.46
CA ALA A 79 -6.75 17.84 17.49
C ALA A 79 -5.28 17.44 17.62
N VAL A 80 -4.93 16.91 18.78
CA VAL A 80 -3.69 16.16 18.97
C VAL A 80 -4.11 14.71 19.13
N ILE A 81 -3.59 13.84 18.29
CA ILE A 81 -3.86 12.39 18.32
C ILE A 81 -2.50 11.71 18.39
N ASP A 82 -2.30 10.91 19.43
CA ASP A 82 -1.03 10.21 19.71
C ASP A 82 0.20 11.13 19.65
N GLY A 83 0.02 12.38 20.14
CA GLY A 83 1.05 13.42 20.13
C GLY A 83 1.20 14.19 18.82
N VAL A 84 0.55 13.77 17.73
CA VAL A 84 0.63 14.41 16.41
C VAL A 84 -0.41 15.54 16.29
N ASN A 85 0.03 16.72 15.85
CA ASN A 85 -0.84 17.86 15.57
C ASN A 85 -1.61 17.69 14.26
N ILE A 86 -2.92 17.46 14.33
CA ILE A 86 -3.78 17.19 13.17
C ILE A 86 -4.77 18.32 12.96
N THR A 87 -4.83 18.85 11.76
CA THR A 87 -5.85 19.80 11.31
C THR A 87 -6.77 19.12 10.29
N ARG A 88 -8.02 18.89 10.66
CA ARG A 88 -9.09 18.39 9.78
C ARG A 88 -9.80 19.60 9.17
N VAL A 89 -9.53 19.89 7.90
CA VAL A 89 -10.08 21.06 7.21
C VAL A 89 -11.49 20.79 6.75
N GLY A 90 -12.40 21.70 7.06
CA GLY A 90 -13.81 21.59 6.69
C GLY A 90 -14.02 21.38 5.19
N LYS A 91 -14.80 20.36 4.86
CA LYS A 91 -15.12 19.96 3.49
C LYS A 91 -16.39 20.68 3.03
N PHE A 92 -16.32 21.33 1.87
CA PHE A 92 -17.49 21.96 1.24
C PHE A 92 -18.32 20.92 0.45
N CYS A 93 -17.67 20.11 -0.39
CA CYS A 93 -18.29 19.03 -1.17
C CYS A 93 -17.25 17.98 -1.55
N ASP A 94 -17.68 16.90 -2.17
CA ASP A 94 -16.83 15.93 -2.85
C ASP A 94 -17.03 16.01 -4.37
N ILE A 95 -15.93 16.10 -5.12
CA ILE A 95 -15.95 15.93 -6.57
C ILE A 95 -15.33 14.58 -6.90
N LYS A 96 -16.18 13.61 -7.26
CA LYS A 96 -15.77 12.22 -7.58
C LYS A 96 -14.79 11.64 -6.57
N SER A 97 -15.13 11.71 -5.30
CA SER A 97 -14.36 11.25 -4.15
C SER A 97 -13.11 12.08 -3.82
N ALA A 98 -12.90 13.23 -4.43
CA ALA A 98 -11.88 14.21 -4.02
C ALA A 98 -12.56 15.28 -3.14
N PRO A 99 -12.18 15.43 -1.86
CA PRO A 99 -12.77 16.43 -0.97
C PRO A 99 -12.32 17.83 -1.37
N VAL A 100 -13.26 18.75 -1.54
CA VAL A 100 -12.98 20.16 -1.81
C VAL A 100 -12.99 20.92 -0.48
N CYS A 101 -11.83 21.41 -0.07
CA CYS A 101 -11.62 22.11 1.20
C CYS A 101 -11.02 23.52 0.92
N PRO A 102 -11.82 24.57 0.71
CA PRO A 102 -11.30 25.90 0.35
C PRO A 102 -10.31 26.48 1.36
N ALA A 103 -10.51 26.19 2.66
CA ALA A 103 -9.62 26.65 3.72
C ALA A 103 -8.24 25.98 3.69
N LEU A 104 -8.05 24.89 2.92
CA LEU A 104 -6.78 24.18 2.82
C LEU A 104 -5.65 25.07 2.32
N VAL A 105 -5.93 25.95 1.35
CA VAL A 105 -4.97 26.94 0.83
C VAL A 105 -4.44 27.83 1.95
N ARG A 106 -5.33 28.31 2.82
CA ARG A 106 -4.96 29.19 3.94
C ARG A 106 -4.16 28.44 5.01
N GLU A 107 -4.55 27.21 5.32
CA GLU A 107 -3.85 26.41 6.35
C GLU A 107 -2.43 26.04 5.85
N ILE A 108 -2.24 25.71 4.57
CA ILE A 108 -0.92 25.48 4.00
C ILE A 108 -0.09 26.77 4.03
N ARG A 109 -0.64 27.90 3.55
CA ARG A 109 0.06 29.20 3.50
C ARG A 109 0.54 29.66 4.88
N ARG A 110 -0.22 29.36 5.93
CA ARG A 110 0.11 29.72 7.32
C ARG A 110 1.11 28.80 7.98
N SER A 111 1.35 27.64 7.40
CA SER A 111 2.36 26.73 7.93
C SER A 111 3.76 27.31 7.69
N LYS A 112 4.68 27.03 8.61
CA LYS A 112 6.09 27.42 8.49
C LYS A 112 6.96 26.20 8.21
N ALA A 113 6.41 25.21 7.46
CA ALA A 113 7.10 23.98 7.19
C ALA A 113 8.29 24.16 6.23
N ASP A 114 9.39 23.48 6.51
CA ASP A 114 10.54 23.41 5.64
C ASP A 114 10.29 22.38 4.53
N ILE A 115 9.50 21.34 4.85
CA ILE A 115 9.03 20.31 3.90
C ILE A 115 7.51 20.25 3.89
N VAL A 116 6.93 20.27 2.70
CA VAL A 116 5.50 19.96 2.47
C VAL A 116 5.41 18.63 1.76
N HIS A 117 4.88 17.63 2.45
CA HIS A 117 4.77 16.27 1.95
C HIS A 117 3.33 15.92 1.59
N ILE A 118 3.05 15.77 0.29
CA ILE A 118 1.72 15.44 -0.23
C ILE A 118 1.61 13.94 -0.50
N HIS A 119 0.56 13.30 0.05
CA HIS A 119 0.22 11.91 -0.25
C HIS A 119 -0.71 11.87 -1.46
N TRP A 120 -0.19 11.43 -2.61
CA TRP A 120 -0.93 11.30 -3.87
C TRP A 120 -1.54 9.91 -4.03
N PRO A 121 -2.81 9.75 -4.53
CA PRO A 121 -3.62 10.75 -5.23
C PRO A 121 -4.46 11.66 -4.31
N ASN A 122 -4.17 12.94 -4.38
CA ASN A 122 -4.92 14.00 -3.71
C ASN A 122 -4.89 15.29 -4.56
N PRO A 123 -5.70 15.37 -5.64
CA PRO A 123 -5.69 16.52 -6.54
C PRO A 123 -5.94 17.86 -5.85
N THR A 124 -6.84 17.88 -4.86
CA THR A 124 -7.18 19.10 -4.12
C THR A 124 -6.03 19.61 -3.26
N ALA A 125 -5.21 18.73 -2.69
CA ALA A 125 -3.99 19.10 -1.98
C ALA A 125 -2.95 19.72 -2.92
N VAL A 126 -2.79 19.16 -4.12
CA VAL A 126 -1.87 19.71 -5.14
C VAL A 126 -2.29 21.11 -5.55
N LEU A 127 -3.57 21.31 -5.86
CA LEU A 127 -4.10 22.66 -6.20
C LEU A 127 -3.92 23.64 -5.04
N ALA A 128 -4.25 23.20 -3.82
CA ALA A 128 -4.13 24.07 -2.64
C ALA A 128 -2.68 24.44 -2.34
N TYR A 129 -1.72 23.53 -2.51
CA TYR A 129 -0.30 23.81 -2.38
C TYR A 129 0.15 24.85 -3.42
N LEU A 130 -0.15 24.64 -4.69
CA LEU A 130 0.22 25.56 -5.75
C LEU A 130 -0.38 26.97 -5.56
N ALA A 131 -1.64 27.04 -5.11
CA ALA A 131 -2.33 28.30 -4.82
C ALA A 131 -1.86 28.98 -3.52
N SER A 132 -1.27 28.23 -2.59
CA SER A 132 -0.82 28.77 -1.31
C SER A 132 0.41 29.66 -1.41
N GLY A 133 1.24 29.46 -2.44
CA GLY A 133 2.53 30.15 -2.58
C GLY A 133 3.55 29.72 -1.50
N HIS A 134 3.35 28.56 -0.86
CA HIS A 134 4.24 28.05 0.18
C HIS A 134 5.65 27.77 -0.37
N GLN A 135 6.70 28.16 0.37
CA GLN A 135 8.10 28.07 -0.07
C GLN A 135 8.81 26.79 0.39
N GLY A 136 8.19 26.00 1.29
CA GLY A 136 8.76 24.71 1.76
C GLY A 136 8.95 23.71 0.62
N ARG A 137 9.95 22.85 0.76
CA ARG A 137 10.29 21.83 -0.23
C ARG A 137 9.17 20.84 -0.43
N LEU A 138 8.71 20.70 -1.65
CA LEU A 138 7.62 19.77 -1.99
C LEU A 138 8.16 18.35 -2.12
N VAL A 139 7.57 17.44 -1.38
CA VAL A 139 7.79 15.99 -1.47
C VAL A 139 6.45 15.33 -1.78
N PHE A 140 6.48 14.30 -2.60
CA PHE A 140 5.32 13.44 -2.84
C PHE A 140 5.58 12.03 -2.31
N THR A 141 4.58 11.40 -1.66
CA THR A 141 4.45 9.94 -1.69
C THR A 141 3.42 9.59 -2.75
N TYR A 142 3.87 8.90 -3.80
CA TYR A 142 3.04 8.51 -4.94
C TYR A 142 2.52 7.09 -4.73
N HIS A 143 1.31 6.98 -4.14
CA HIS A 143 0.71 5.69 -3.81
C HIS A 143 0.18 4.95 -5.04
N SER A 144 -0.47 5.66 -5.98
CA SER A 144 -1.02 5.09 -7.21
C SER A 144 -1.36 6.15 -8.25
N ASP A 145 -1.49 5.71 -9.50
CA ASP A 145 -2.11 6.52 -10.55
C ASP A 145 -3.63 6.60 -10.34
N ILE A 146 -4.26 7.64 -10.92
CA ILE A 146 -5.72 7.75 -10.97
C ILE A 146 -6.21 6.91 -12.17
N VAL A 147 -6.64 5.69 -11.91
CA VAL A 147 -7.03 4.74 -12.97
C VAL A 147 -8.51 4.87 -13.37
N ARG A 148 -9.41 5.05 -12.40
CA ARG A 148 -10.88 5.00 -12.63
C ARG A 148 -11.46 6.23 -13.33
N GLN A 149 -10.87 7.40 -13.09
CA GLN A 149 -11.41 8.69 -13.55
C GLN A 149 -10.56 9.26 -14.70
N ARG A 150 -10.38 8.46 -15.77
CA ARG A 150 -9.43 8.75 -16.86
C ARG A 150 -9.56 10.17 -17.44
N MET A 151 -10.77 10.64 -17.74
CA MET A 151 -10.97 11.97 -18.31
C MET A 151 -10.51 13.10 -17.37
N LEU A 152 -10.83 13.00 -16.08
CA LEU A 152 -10.37 13.98 -15.09
C LEU A 152 -8.88 13.85 -14.83
N ALA A 153 -8.34 12.64 -14.86
CA ALA A 153 -6.90 12.40 -14.72
C ALA A 153 -6.14 13.08 -15.88
N VAL A 154 -6.61 12.91 -17.11
CA VAL A 154 -6.02 13.57 -18.31
C VAL A 154 -6.07 15.09 -18.18
N ALA A 155 -7.22 15.66 -17.81
CA ALA A 155 -7.35 17.10 -17.62
C ALA A 155 -6.48 17.64 -16.47
N PHE A 156 -6.23 16.83 -15.42
CA PHE A 156 -5.39 17.20 -14.29
C PHE A 156 -3.89 16.98 -14.54
N THR A 157 -3.51 16.16 -15.51
CA THR A 157 -2.12 15.78 -15.80
C THR A 157 -1.17 16.97 -15.97
N PRO A 158 -1.50 18.06 -16.67
CA PRO A 158 -0.61 19.22 -16.76
C PRO A 158 -0.30 19.86 -15.41
N ILE A 159 -1.30 19.95 -14.53
CA ILE A 159 -1.16 20.49 -13.17
C ILE A 159 -0.27 19.56 -12.33
N LEU A 160 -0.51 18.25 -12.40
CA LEU A 160 0.30 17.25 -11.70
C LEU A 160 1.76 17.32 -12.19
N ARG A 161 2.00 17.34 -13.50
CA ARG A 161 3.35 17.49 -14.07
C ARG A 161 4.04 18.77 -13.58
N HIS A 162 3.33 19.87 -13.52
CA HIS A 162 3.86 21.12 -12.98
C HIS A 162 4.27 20.97 -11.50
N ALA A 163 3.45 20.33 -10.69
CA ALA A 163 3.76 20.07 -9.28
C ALA A 163 4.95 19.09 -9.12
N LEU A 164 4.99 18.00 -9.90
CA LEU A 164 6.10 17.04 -9.87
C LEU A 164 7.41 17.67 -10.35
N LYS A 165 7.36 18.58 -11.33
CA LYS A 165 8.53 19.36 -11.75
C LYS A 165 9.07 20.22 -10.61
N LYS A 166 8.22 20.80 -9.77
CA LYS A 166 8.61 21.56 -8.56
C LYS A 166 9.05 20.68 -7.40
N ALA A 167 8.66 19.42 -7.37
CA ALA A 167 9.00 18.53 -6.28
C ALA A 167 10.51 18.35 -6.15
N ALA A 168 11.01 18.39 -4.91
CA ALA A 168 12.37 18.04 -4.55
C ALA A 168 12.59 16.53 -4.59
N ALA A 169 11.56 15.74 -4.21
CA ALA A 169 11.58 14.29 -4.26
C ALA A 169 10.19 13.70 -4.46
N ILE A 170 10.16 12.48 -5.01
CA ILE A 170 8.96 11.66 -5.19
C ILE A 170 9.24 10.30 -4.58
N ILE A 171 8.61 9.99 -3.46
CA ILE A 171 8.67 8.68 -2.82
C ILE A 171 7.73 7.74 -3.56
N VAL A 172 8.23 6.58 -3.93
CA VAL A 172 7.48 5.49 -4.56
C VAL A 172 7.71 4.19 -3.80
N THR A 173 6.73 3.30 -3.79
CA THR A 173 6.79 2.10 -2.96
C THR A 173 7.57 0.94 -3.59
N SER A 174 7.79 0.97 -4.90
CA SER A 174 8.53 -0.07 -5.62
C SER A 174 9.21 0.46 -6.89
N PRO A 175 10.32 -0.15 -7.33
CA PRO A 175 10.95 0.18 -8.62
C PRO A 175 10.03 -0.09 -9.80
N ASN A 176 9.29 -1.21 -9.76
CA ASN A 176 8.36 -1.62 -10.81
C ASN A 176 7.30 -0.56 -11.10
N TYR A 177 6.89 0.19 -10.07
CA TYR A 177 5.88 1.22 -10.22
C TYR A 177 6.39 2.44 -11.00
N ILE A 178 7.69 2.77 -10.88
CA ILE A 178 8.33 3.83 -11.67
C ILE A 178 8.30 3.48 -13.17
N GLU A 179 8.63 2.21 -13.47
CA GLU A 179 8.73 1.72 -14.86
C GLU A 179 7.37 1.61 -15.53
N SER A 180 6.32 1.30 -14.76
CA SER A 180 4.98 1.09 -15.27
C SER A 180 4.10 2.36 -15.30
N SER A 181 4.53 3.45 -14.68
CA SER A 181 3.79 4.72 -14.67
C SER A 181 4.34 5.69 -15.71
N ASP A 182 3.53 6.05 -16.70
CA ASP A 182 3.91 7.00 -17.76
C ASP A 182 4.34 8.35 -17.18
N ILE A 183 3.72 8.76 -16.06
CA ILE A 183 4.06 10.01 -15.40
C ILE A 183 5.37 9.89 -14.63
N LEU A 184 5.55 8.85 -13.82
CA LEU A 184 6.74 8.71 -12.97
C LEU A 184 8.01 8.46 -13.79
N SER A 185 7.92 7.80 -14.94
CA SER A 185 9.04 7.58 -15.83
C SER A 185 9.71 8.89 -16.28
N GLU A 186 8.92 9.97 -16.46
CA GLU A 186 9.41 11.32 -16.79
C GLU A 186 10.22 11.97 -15.65
N TYR A 187 9.98 11.53 -14.40
CA TYR A 187 10.61 12.10 -13.20
C TYR A 187 11.49 11.09 -12.46
N ARG A 188 11.99 10.06 -13.14
CA ARG A 188 12.77 8.97 -12.56
C ARG A 188 13.93 9.46 -11.67
N SER A 189 14.63 10.52 -12.08
CA SER A 189 15.74 11.09 -11.32
C SER A 189 15.35 11.69 -9.96
N LYS A 190 14.07 11.98 -9.75
CA LYS A 190 13.52 12.48 -8.49
C LYS A 190 12.83 11.39 -7.67
N CYS A 191 12.73 10.16 -8.21
CA CYS A 191 12.06 9.05 -7.54
C CYS A 191 12.99 8.35 -6.56
N TYR A 192 12.52 8.17 -5.33
CA TYR A 192 13.18 7.43 -4.25
C TYR A 192 12.29 6.27 -3.84
N VAL A 193 12.84 5.05 -3.87
CA VAL A 193 12.09 3.86 -3.50
C VAL A 193 12.11 3.71 -1.98
N ILE A 194 11.00 4.00 -1.34
CA ILE A 194 10.76 3.80 0.09
C ILE A 194 9.52 2.93 0.22
N PRO A 195 9.68 1.60 0.39
CA PRO A 195 8.54 0.70 0.53
C PRO A 195 7.73 0.98 1.79
N PHE A 196 6.47 0.57 1.79
CA PHE A 196 5.68 0.56 3.01
C PHE A 196 6.27 -0.43 4.02
N GLY A 197 6.20 -0.05 5.28
CA GLY A 197 6.59 -0.88 6.41
C GLY A 197 5.40 -1.31 7.25
N ILE A 198 5.53 -2.46 7.91
CA ILE A 198 4.62 -2.92 8.95
C ILE A 198 5.41 -3.30 10.21
N SER A 199 4.75 -3.26 11.36
CA SER A 199 5.30 -3.79 12.61
C SER A 199 5.17 -5.32 12.62
N VAL A 200 6.29 -6.03 12.50
CA VAL A 200 6.31 -7.50 12.52
C VAL A 200 5.84 -8.01 13.89
N ASP A 201 6.31 -7.39 14.96
CA ASP A 201 5.97 -7.76 16.34
C ASP A 201 4.46 -7.65 16.63
N HIS A 202 3.77 -6.72 15.97
CA HIS A 202 2.32 -6.61 16.07
C HIS A 202 1.62 -7.88 15.57
N PHE A 203 2.14 -8.52 14.53
CA PHE A 203 1.58 -9.76 13.97
C PHE A 203 1.95 -11.00 14.77
N ASP A 204 2.94 -10.94 15.67
CA ASP A 204 3.26 -12.02 16.62
C ASP A 204 2.33 -12.03 17.84
N GLN A 205 1.62 -10.93 18.09
CA GLN A 205 0.67 -10.80 19.19
C GLN A 205 -0.74 -11.21 18.73
N TYR A 206 -1.11 -12.47 18.87
CA TYR A 206 -2.40 -12.98 18.44
C TYR A 206 -2.99 -14.00 19.46
N ASP A 207 -4.30 -14.18 19.42
CA ASP A 207 -5.02 -15.13 20.26
C ASP A 207 -4.95 -16.54 19.66
N GLN A 208 -4.13 -17.41 20.26
CA GLN A 208 -3.96 -18.79 19.84
C GLN A 208 -5.27 -19.60 19.93
N LYS A 209 -6.17 -19.29 20.88
CA LYS A 209 -7.47 -19.97 20.99
C LYS A 209 -8.37 -19.61 19.79
N LYS A 210 -8.30 -18.37 19.31
CA LYS A 210 -9.02 -17.99 18.08
C LYS A 210 -8.46 -18.72 16.86
N VAL A 211 -7.15 -18.88 16.76
CA VAL A 211 -6.52 -19.68 15.67
C VAL A 211 -7.03 -21.10 15.67
N SER A 212 -7.05 -21.77 16.84
CA SER A 212 -7.56 -23.15 16.96
C SER A 212 -9.03 -23.25 16.54
N ARG A 213 -9.89 -22.33 17.00
CA ARG A 213 -11.32 -22.29 16.62
C ARG A 213 -11.52 -22.07 15.11
N ILE A 214 -10.69 -21.23 14.48
CA ILE A 214 -10.74 -21.01 13.03
C ILE A 214 -10.39 -22.31 12.30
N ARG A 215 -9.33 -22.99 12.73
CA ARG A 215 -8.95 -24.28 12.13
C ARG A 215 -9.96 -25.40 12.40
N GLU A 216 -10.58 -25.46 13.57
CA GLU A 216 -11.68 -26.39 13.87
C GLU A 216 -12.88 -26.14 12.93
N ARG A 217 -13.20 -24.87 12.65
CA ARG A 217 -14.33 -24.51 11.81
C ARG A 217 -14.09 -24.74 10.31
N TYR A 218 -12.89 -24.40 9.81
CA TYR A 218 -12.59 -24.37 8.38
C TYR A 218 -11.63 -25.47 7.92
N GLY A 219 -11.18 -26.32 8.85
CA GLY A 219 -10.31 -27.46 8.53
C GLY A 219 -8.84 -27.10 8.31
N PRO A 220 -8.06 -28.08 7.79
CA PRO A 220 -6.60 -27.97 7.70
C PRO A 220 -6.07 -27.26 6.45
N ARG A 221 -6.92 -26.98 5.45
CA ARG A 221 -6.54 -26.38 4.18
C ARG A 221 -7.28 -25.05 3.98
N ILE A 222 -6.65 -23.94 4.41
CA ILE A 222 -7.27 -22.61 4.43
C ILE A 222 -6.51 -21.65 3.51
N VAL A 223 -7.22 -21.09 2.54
CA VAL A 223 -6.81 -19.93 1.73
C VAL A 223 -7.41 -18.68 2.36
N LEU A 224 -6.61 -17.65 2.55
CA LEU A 224 -7.06 -16.36 3.06
C LEU A 224 -6.92 -15.27 2.00
N GLY A 225 -7.99 -14.52 1.77
CA GLY A 225 -7.98 -13.26 1.03
C GLY A 225 -8.41 -12.12 1.94
N VAL A 226 -7.69 -10.99 1.93
CA VAL A 226 -8.04 -9.81 2.75
C VAL A 226 -8.07 -8.56 1.89
N GLY A 227 -9.15 -7.80 1.99
CA GLY A 227 -9.25 -6.52 1.31
C GLY A 227 -10.67 -6.10 0.98
N ARG A 228 -10.80 -4.87 0.48
CA ARG A 228 -12.09 -4.33 0.06
C ARG A 228 -12.64 -5.11 -1.14
N MET A 229 -13.88 -5.53 -1.11
CA MET A 229 -14.55 -6.27 -2.20
C MET A 229 -14.92 -5.32 -3.33
N VAL A 230 -13.94 -5.03 -4.19
CA VAL A 230 -14.05 -4.12 -5.34
C VAL A 230 -13.44 -4.78 -6.59
N TYR A 231 -13.84 -4.30 -7.75
CA TYR A 231 -13.55 -4.88 -9.07
C TYR A 231 -12.08 -5.22 -9.35
N TYR A 232 -11.12 -4.42 -8.85
CA TYR A 232 -9.71 -4.66 -9.14
C TYR A 232 -9.04 -5.71 -8.23
N LYS A 233 -9.69 -6.10 -7.13
CA LYS A 233 -9.19 -7.14 -6.20
C LYS A 233 -9.35 -8.55 -6.77
N GLY A 234 -10.23 -8.76 -7.77
CA GLY A 234 -10.36 -10.02 -8.49
C GLY A 234 -10.78 -11.19 -7.62
N PHE A 235 -11.51 -10.96 -6.53
CA PHE A 235 -12.02 -12.03 -5.67
C PHE A 235 -12.94 -13.02 -6.41
N GLU A 236 -13.57 -12.58 -7.51
CA GLU A 236 -14.34 -13.46 -8.37
C GLU A 236 -13.50 -14.59 -8.97
N HIS A 237 -12.24 -14.33 -9.32
CA HIS A 237 -11.34 -15.36 -9.83
C HIS A 237 -10.91 -16.32 -8.73
N LEU A 238 -10.72 -15.80 -7.51
CA LEU A 238 -10.38 -16.63 -6.36
C LEU A 238 -11.56 -17.53 -5.94
N VAL A 239 -12.80 -17.03 -5.96
CA VAL A 239 -14.00 -17.82 -5.72
C VAL A 239 -14.15 -18.93 -6.79
N ARG A 240 -13.96 -18.61 -8.07
CA ARG A 240 -14.01 -19.61 -9.15
C ARG A 240 -12.91 -20.68 -9.02
N ALA A 241 -11.72 -20.29 -8.57
CA ALA A 241 -10.61 -21.22 -8.33
C ALA A 241 -10.98 -22.32 -7.33
N MET A 242 -11.86 -22.02 -6.35
CA MET A 242 -12.28 -22.98 -5.34
C MET A 242 -13.07 -24.18 -5.90
N LYS A 243 -13.53 -24.14 -7.14
CA LYS A 243 -14.08 -25.33 -7.82
C LYS A 243 -13.05 -26.46 -7.96
N LEU A 244 -11.78 -26.09 -8.09
CA LEU A 244 -10.65 -26.97 -8.34
C LEU A 244 -9.76 -27.17 -7.08
N VAL A 245 -10.11 -26.53 -5.97
CA VAL A 245 -9.32 -26.59 -4.73
C VAL A 245 -10.08 -27.38 -3.67
N ASP A 246 -9.44 -28.38 -3.09
CA ASP A 246 -9.94 -29.08 -1.89
C ASP A 246 -9.47 -28.34 -0.63
N GLY A 247 -10.33 -27.42 -0.13
CA GLY A 247 -10.03 -26.58 1.01
C GLY A 247 -11.08 -25.48 1.20
N HIS A 248 -10.87 -24.62 2.19
CA HIS A 248 -11.74 -23.49 2.50
C HIS A 248 -11.10 -22.17 2.10
N LEU A 249 -11.91 -21.24 1.60
CA LEU A 249 -11.55 -19.87 1.33
C LEU A 249 -12.22 -18.95 2.35
N ILE A 250 -11.43 -18.11 2.99
CA ILE A 250 -11.93 -17.04 3.86
C ILE A 250 -11.59 -15.71 3.20
N ILE A 251 -12.59 -14.90 2.89
CA ILE A 251 -12.41 -13.53 2.39
C ILE A 251 -12.82 -12.55 3.49
N ILE A 252 -11.87 -11.75 3.98
CA ILE A 252 -12.11 -10.75 5.01
C ILE A 252 -12.13 -9.36 4.39
N GLY A 253 -13.24 -8.65 4.60
CA GLY A 253 -13.41 -7.28 4.18
C GLY A 253 -14.85 -6.97 3.77
N ASN A 254 -15.07 -5.75 3.32
CA ASN A 254 -16.38 -5.28 2.86
C ASN A 254 -16.24 -4.56 1.52
N GLY A 255 -17.34 -4.41 0.79
CA GLY A 255 -17.34 -3.65 -0.45
C GLY A 255 -18.58 -3.92 -1.30
N PRO A 256 -18.75 -3.14 -2.39
CA PRO A 256 -19.93 -3.18 -3.22
C PRO A 256 -20.13 -4.50 -4.01
N LEU A 257 -19.10 -5.35 -4.08
CA LEU A 257 -19.19 -6.65 -4.77
C LEU A 257 -19.54 -7.82 -3.85
N ARG A 258 -19.81 -7.59 -2.56
CA ARG A 258 -20.04 -8.67 -1.62
C ARG A 258 -21.18 -9.60 -2.05
N GLU A 259 -22.37 -9.05 -2.27
CA GLU A 259 -23.55 -9.81 -2.68
C GLU A 259 -23.29 -10.59 -3.98
N HIS A 260 -22.62 -9.95 -4.95
CA HIS A 260 -22.22 -10.61 -6.18
C HIS A 260 -21.27 -11.79 -5.96
N LEU A 261 -20.31 -11.67 -5.03
CA LEU A 261 -19.36 -12.75 -4.72
C LEU A 261 -20.05 -13.91 -3.97
N GLU A 262 -20.98 -13.62 -3.09
CA GLU A 262 -21.81 -14.63 -2.40
C GLU A 262 -22.66 -15.41 -3.42
N GLN A 263 -23.33 -14.72 -4.36
CA GLN A 263 -24.06 -15.36 -5.44
C GLN A 263 -23.14 -16.20 -6.35
N LEU A 264 -21.96 -15.68 -6.68
CA LEU A 264 -20.98 -16.39 -7.48
C LEU A 264 -20.52 -17.70 -6.81
N ALA A 265 -20.36 -17.70 -5.48
CA ALA A 265 -20.00 -18.90 -4.75
C ALA A 265 -21.08 -19.99 -4.86
N GLN A 266 -22.37 -19.60 -4.76
CA GLN A 266 -23.53 -20.48 -5.00
C GLN A 266 -23.56 -21.00 -6.44
N ASP A 267 -23.41 -20.13 -7.43
CA ASP A 267 -23.40 -20.51 -8.86
C ASP A 267 -22.25 -21.46 -9.20
N CYS A 268 -21.16 -21.37 -8.46
CA CYS A 268 -20.00 -22.27 -8.57
C CYS A 268 -20.13 -23.57 -7.75
N GLY A 269 -21.15 -23.68 -6.87
CA GLY A 269 -21.32 -24.81 -5.97
C GLY A 269 -20.20 -24.94 -4.95
N VAL A 270 -19.72 -23.82 -4.41
CA VAL A 270 -18.61 -23.74 -3.42
C VAL A 270 -18.98 -22.90 -2.20
N ASP A 271 -20.23 -22.51 -2.06
CA ASP A 271 -20.73 -21.66 -0.98
C ASP A 271 -20.56 -22.26 0.41
N ASP A 272 -20.55 -23.59 0.51
CA ASP A 272 -20.21 -24.35 1.74
C ASP A 272 -18.74 -24.21 2.16
N ARG A 273 -17.85 -23.86 1.24
CA ARG A 273 -16.39 -23.76 1.44
C ARG A 273 -15.82 -22.35 1.29
N VAL A 274 -16.68 -21.35 1.03
CA VAL A 274 -16.27 -19.93 0.92
C VAL A 274 -16.95 -19.10 1.99
N ALA A 275 -16.17 -18.53 2.90
CA ALA A 275 -16.67 -17.67 3.96
C ALA A 275 -16.34 -16.18 3.68
N PHE A 276 -17.34 -15.33 3.77
CA PHE A 276 -17.20 -13.87 3.66
C PHE A 276 -17.37 -13.22 5.04
N LEU A 277 -16.32 -12.59 5.56
CA LEU A 277 -16.30 -11.96 6.87
C LEU A 277 -16.13 -10.44 6.72
N THR A 278 -17.06 -9.66 7.24
CA THR A 278 -17.04 -8.18 7.09
C THR A 278 -16.57 -7.45 8.33
N GLU A 279 -16.93 -7.93 9.49
CA GLU A 279 -16.63 -7.32 10.78
C GLU A 279 -15.71 -8.25 11.56
N VAL A 280 -14.42 -8.07 11.35
CA VAL A 280 -13.38 -8.79 12.09
C VAL A 280 -12.58 -7.76 12.88
N ASP A 281 -12.67 -7.84 14.20
CA ASP A 281 -11.95 -6.92 15.09
C ASP A 281 -10.43 -7.09 14.97
N ASP A 282 -9.99 -8.34 14.81
CA ASP A 282 -8.59 -8.71 14.71
C ASP A 282 -8.38 -9.75 13.61
N VAL A 283 -7.69 -9.35 12.56
CA VAL A 283 -7.39 -10.22 11.40
C VAL A 283 -6.21 -11.17 11.64
N ARG A 284 -5.37 -10.92 12.65
CA ARG A 284 -4.13 -11.67 12.92
C ARG A 284 -4.37 -13.16 13.12
N PRO A 285 -5.37 -13.62 13.92
CA PRO A 285 -5.66 -15.05 14.06
C PRO A 285 -6.00 -15.74 12.72
N TYR A 286 -6.61 -15.02 11.77
CA TYR A 286 -6.93 -15.58 10.46
C TYR A 286 -5.67 -15.73 9.59
N TYR A 287 -4.75 -14.76 9.62
CA TYR A 287 -3.44 -14.94 8.99
C TYR A 287 -2.72 -16.15 9.57
N HIS A 288 -2.70 -16.30 10.89
CA HIS A 288 -2.04 -17.45 11.53
C HIS A 288 -2.74 -18.78 11.26
N ALA A 289 -4.07 -18.81 11.13
CA ALA A 289 -4.83 -20.00 10.80
C ALA A 289 -4.68 -20.41 9.33
N ALA A 290 -4.45 -19.48 8.42
CA ALA A 290 -4.32 -19.76 6.99
C ALA A 290 -3.06 -20.58 6.67
N ASP A 291 -3.13 -21.37 5.61
CA ASP A 291 -2.00 -22.10 5.02
C ASP A 291 -1.36 -21.29 3.89
N VAL A 292 -2.19 -20.54 3.14
CA VAL A 292 -1.79 -19.72 1.99
C VAL A 292 -2.56 -18.42 2.02
N PHE A 293 -1.90 -17.33 1.69
CA PHE A 293 -2.55 -16.04 1.42
C PHE A 293 -2.64 -15.80 -0.08
N ALA A 294 -3.82 -15.39 -0.58
CA ALA A 294 -4.05 -15.11 -1.98
C ALA A 294 -4.41 -13.62 -2.22
N LEU A 295 -3.59 -12.93 -3.02
CA LEU A 295 -3.87 -11.61 -3.57
C LEU A 295 -4.22 -11.74 -5.05
N SER A 296 -5.50 -11.93 -5.34
CA SER A 296 -6.03 -12.20 -6.69
C SER A 296 -6.26 -10.95 -7.54
N SER A 297 -5.65 -9.81 -7.17
CA SER A 297 -5.88 -8.52 -7.83
C SER A 297 -5.59 -8.58 -9.34
N VAL A 298 -6.45 -7.92 -10.14
CA VAL A 298 -6.40 -8.02 -11.62
C VAL A 298 -5.98 -6.72 -12.30
N MET A 299 -5.75 -5.65 -11.56
CA MET A 299 -5.40 -4.34 -12.11
C MET A 299 -4.30 -3.64 -11.30
N ARG A 300 -3.53 -2.81 -11.99
CA ARG A 300 -2.45 -1.98 -11.40
C ARG A 300 -2.93 -0.97 -10.34
N SER A 301 -4.24 -0.82 -10.14
CA SER A 301 -4.82 -0.11 -8.99
C SER A 301 -4.39 -0.75 -7.66
N GLU A 302 -4.02 -2.05 -7.67
CA GLU A 302 -3.25 -2.67 -6.61
C GLU A 302 -1.78 -2.26 -6.75
N ALA A 303 -1.42 -1.15 -6.16
CA ALA A 303 -0.10 -0.57 -6.36
C ALA A 303 1.01 -1.33 -5.62
N PHE A 304 0.71 -1.91 -4.45
CA PHE A 304 1.70 -2.56 -3.60
C PHE A 304 1.16 -3.81 -2.90
N GLY A 305 -0.08 -3.77 -2.40
CA GLY A 305 -0.69 -4.89 -1.69
C GLY A 305 -0.15 -5.05 -0.27
N ILE A 306 -0.35 -4.06 0.61
CA ILE A 306 0.14 -4.09 2.02
C ILE A 306 -0.28 -5.38 2.74
N VAL A 307 -1.46 -5.91 2.47
CA VAL A 307 -1.97 -7.16 3.05
C VAL A 307 -1.08 -8.38 2.76
N GLN A 308 -0.22 -8.33 1.72
CA GLN A 308 0.81 -9.34 1.51
C GLN A 308 1.86 -9.30 2.63
N LEU A 309 2.27 -8.09 3.04
CA LEU A 309 3.24 -7.93 4.14
C LEU A 309 2.69 -8.52 5.43
N GLU A 310 1.40 -8.32 5.71
CA GLU A 310 0.71 -8.87 6.89
C GLU A 310 0.74 -10.39 6.89
N ALA A 311 0.40 -11.02 5.76
CA ALA A 311 0.49 -12.47 5.59
C ALA A 311 1.93 -12.97 5.72
N MET A 312 2.88 -12.29 5.08
CA MET A 312 4.31 -12.63 5.12
C MET A 312 4.89 -12.49 6.54
N ALA A 313 4.48 -11.47 7.31
CA ALA A 313 4.86 -11.32 8.71
C ALA A 313 4.40 -12.51 9.57
N CYS A 314 3.22 -13.07 9.26
CA CYS A 314 2.72 -14.30 9.87
C CYS A 314 3.36 -15.58 9.28
N GLY A 315 4.41 -15.48 8.48
CA GLY A 315 5.11 -16.61 7.87
C GLY A 315 4.27 -17.36 6.83
N LYS A 316 3.31 -16.70 6.17
CA LYS A 316 2.49 -17.33 5.14
C LYS A 316 3.05 -17.06 3.75
N PRO A 317 3.17 -18.08 2.88
CA PRO A 317 3.48 -17.86 1.48
C PRO A 317 2.33 -17.13 0.80
N VAL A 318 2.68 -16.25 -0.14
CA VAL A 318 1.72 -15.43 -0.86
C VAL A 318 1.55 -15.94 -2.30
N ILE A 319 0.32 -16.18 -2.72
CA ILE A 319 -0.02 -16.28 -4.15
C ILE A 319 -0.49 -14.92 -4.60
N ASN A 320 0.22 -14.32 -5.55
CA ASN A 320 -0.15 -13.03 -6.14
C ASN A 320 -0.23 -13.11 -7.66
N THR A 321 -0.67 -12.03 -8.27
CA THR A 321 -0.83 -11.92 -9.72
C THR A 321 0.28 -11.08 -10.34
N GLN A 322 0.65 -11.41 -11.60
CA GLN A 322 1.65 -10.70 -12.39
C GLN A 322 1.10 -9.34 -12.84
N LEU A 323 1.18 -8.34 -11.97
CA LEU A 323 0.77 -6.97 -12.28
C LEU A 323 1.97 -6.07 -12.55
N ASN A 324 1.80 -5.10 -13.45
CA ASN A 324 2.76 -4.02 -13.65
C ASN A 324 2.66 -3.00 -12.49
N SER A 325 2.96 -3.46 -11.27
CA SER A 325 2.89 -2.70 -10.03
C SER A 325 3.87 -3.26 -8.99
N GLY A 326 3.83 -2.77 -7.76
CA GLY A 326 4.68 -3.26 -6.67
C GLY A 326 4.32 -4.64 -6.12
N VAL A 327 3.25 -5.27 -6.59
CA VAL A 327 2.77 -6.56 -6.06
C VAL A 327 3.85 -7.64 -6.11
N THR A 328 4.48 -7.83 -7.26
CA THR A 328 5.56 -8.83 -7.43
C THR A 328 6.90 -8.40 -6.82
N PHE A 329 7.10 -7.12 -6.57
CA PHE A 329 8.24 -6.63 -5.80
C PHE A 329 8.12 -7.00 -4.32
N VAL A 330 6.92 -6.95 -3.75
CA VAL A 330 6.67 -7.35 -2.36
C VAL A 330 6.91 -8.84 -2.18
N SER A 331 6.23 -9.68 -2.96
CA SER A 331 6.39 -11.13 -2.89
C SER A 331 6.79 -11.70 -4.27
N PRO A 332 8.11 -11.82 -4.54
CA PRO A 332 8.60 -12.38 -5.80
C PRO A 332 8.34 -13.87 -5.91
N HIS A 333 8.04 -14.32 -7.16
CA HIS A 333 7.82 -15.72 -7.49
C HIS A 333 8.98 -16.62 -7.06
N GLY A 334 8.68 -17.74 -6.40
CA GLY A 334 9.66 -18.73 -5.95
C GLY A 334 10.53 -18.29 -4.76
N VAL A 335 10.39 -17.04 -4.28
CA VAL A 335 11.14 -16.51 -3.13
C VAL A 335 10.28 -16.48 -1.88
N SER A 336 9.13 -15.83 -1.92
CA SER A 336 8.21 -15.69 -0.78
C SER A 336 6.79 -16.13 -1.11
N GLY A 337 6.60 -16.72 -2.28
CA GLY A 337 5.31 -17.20 -2.74
C GLY A 337 5.34 -17.56 -4.22
N LEU A 338 4.16 -17.62 -4.83
CA LEU A 338 3.95 -17.93 -6.24
C LEU A 338 3.24 -16.76 -6.93
N THR A 339 3.58 -16.52 -8.18
CA THR A 339 2.93 -15.47 -9.00
C THR A 339 2.25 -16.15 -10.20
N VAL A 340 0.99 -15.77 -10.44
CA VAL A 340 0.14 -16.31 -11.50
C VAL A 340 -0.34 -15.20 -12.44
N PRO A 341 -0.82 -15.51 -13.67
CA PRO A 341 -1.47 -14.50 -14.50
C PRO A 341 -2.69 -13.86 -13.79
N PRO A 342 -2.96 -12.57 -14.02
CA PRO A 342 -4.18 -11.94 -13.50
C PRO A 342 -5.42 -12.48 -14.22
N ALA A 343 -6.55 -12.54 -13.51
CA ALA A 343 -7.84 -13.04 -14.00
C ALA A 343 -7.82 -14.51 -14.46
N ASP A 344 -6.90 -15.31 -13.97
CA ASP A 344 -6.76 -16.74 -14.28
C ASP A 344 -7.10 -17.57 -13.04
N SER A 345 -8.32 -18.11 -13.02
CA SER A 345 -8.83 -18.91 -11.89
C SER A 345 -8.18 -20.31 -11.84
N GLU A 346 -7.79 -20.89 -12.98
CA GLU A 346 -7.14 -22.20 -13.04
C GLU A 346 -5.71 -22.10 -12.52
N ALA A 347 -4.94 -21.10 -12.96
CA ALA A 347 -3.60 -20.87 -12.47
C ALA A 347 -3.59 -20.52 -10.94
N LEU A 348 -4.62 -19.85 -10.43
CA LEU A 348 -4.79 -19.63 -8.99
C LEU A 348 -5.02 -20.96 -8.26
N ALA A 349 -5.90 -21.82 -8.78
CA ALA A 349 -6.18 -23.12 -8.20
C ALA A 349 -4.93 -24.03 -8.19
N ASP A 350 -4.19 -24.07 -9.31
CA ASP A 350 -2.95 -24.85 -9.43
C ASP A 350 -1.91 -24.39 -8.41
N ALA A 351 -1.72 -23.08 -8.26
CA ALA A 351 -0.79 -22.52 -7.29
C ALA A 351 -1.20 -22.82 -5.83
N ILE A 352 -2.49 -22.78 -5.52
CA ILE A 352 -3.02 -23.14 -4.20
C ILE A 352 -2.77 -24.61 -3.92
N ASN A 353 -3.18 -25.51 -4.84
CA ASN A 353 -3.00 -26.94 -4.71
C ASN A 353 -1.52 -27.32 -4.60
N GLN A 354 -0.63 -26.71 -5.41
CA GLN A 354 0.80 -26.89 -5.28
C GLN A 354 1.32 -26.61 -3.86
N LEU A 355 0.85 -25.56 -3.22
CA LEU A 355 1.27 -25.24 -1.85
C LEU A 355 0.59 -26.12 -0.79
N PHE A 356 -0.63 -26.59 -1.02
CA PHE A 356 -1.31 -27.53 -0.14
C PHE A 356 -0.66 -28.91 -0.15
N ASP A 357 -0.30 -29.40 -1.33
CA ASP A 357 0.23 -30.73 -1.51
C ASP A 357 1.74 -30.85 -1.20
N HIS A 358 2.45 -29.70 -1.08
CA HIS A 358 3.87 -29.65 -0.75
C HIS A 358 4.13 -28.83 0.53
N PRO A 359 3.82 -29.37 1.73
CA PRO A 359 3.90 -28.65 2.99
C PRO A 359 5.33 -28.15 3.33
N HIS A 360 6.37 -28.89 2.93
CA HIS A 360 7.75 -28.44 3.12
C HIS A 360 8.07 -27.19 2.29
N ARG A 361 7.66 -27.15 1.01
CA ARG A 361 7.82 -25.98 0.16
C ARG A 361 7.01 -24.78 0.65
N ARG A 362 5.78 -25.05 1.11
CA ARG A 362 4.92 -24.04 1.74
C ARG A 362 5.60 -23.40 2.95
N ALA A 363 6.16 -24.21 3.84
CA ALA A 363 6.88 -23.74 5.02
C ALA A 363 8.17 -22.95 4.65
N GLU A 364 8.93 -23.44 3.68
CA GLU A 364 10.14 -22.76 3.19
C GLU A 364 9.82 -21.36 2.64
N LEU A 365 8.82 -21.26 1.77
CA LEU A 365 8.39 -19.98 1.19
C LEU A 365 7.85 -19.04 2.28
N GLY A 366 7.09 -19.56 3.23
CA GLY A 366 6.58 -18.79 4.37
C GLY A 366 7.70 -18.23 5.26
N THR A 367 8.71 -19.04 5.56
CA THR A 367 9.89 -18.60 6.31
C THR A 367 10.64 -17.49 5.57
N LYS A 368 10.90 -17.67 4.27
CA LYS A 368 11.55 -16.64 3.44
C LYS A 368 10.69 -15.38 3.33
N ALA A 369 9.36 -15.52 3.27
CA ALA A 369 8.43 -14.41 3.27
C ALA A 369 8.59 -13.57 4.53
N ARG A 370 8.57 -14.20 5.71
CA ARG A 370 8.75 -13.53 7.00
C ARG A 370 10.11 -12.84 7.11
N MET A 371 11.19 -13.53 6.74
CA MET A 371 12.53 -12.95 6.73
C MET A 371 12.61 -11.72 5.84
N ARG A 372 11.96 -11.77 4.66
CA ARG A 372 11.92 -10.65 3.73
C ARG A 372 11.23 -9.41 4.32
N VAL A 373 10.10 -9.59 5.01
CA VAL A 373 9.41 -8.48 5.70
C VAL A 373 10.30 -7.91 6.79
N ALA A 374 10.84 -8.75 7.67
CA ALA A 374 11.69 -8.31 8.77
C ALA A 374 12.94 -7.53 8.32
N HIS A 375 13.46 -7.82 7.12
CA HIS A 375 14.65 -7.14 6.60
C HIS A 375 14.35 -5.93 5.71
N GLN A 376 13.21 -5.90 5.00
CA GLN A 376 12.99 -4.90 3.95
C GLN A 376 11.78 -4.01 4.15
N PHE A 377 10.78 -4.47 4.91
CA PHE A 377 9.46 -3.84 4.98
C PHE A 377 9.02 -3.56 6.42
N THR A 378 9.95 -3.14 7.28
CA THR A 378 9.61 -2.72 8.64
C THR A 378 9.27 -1.23 8.69
N VAL A 379 8.46 -0.84 9.68
CA VAL A 379 8.09 0.57 9.94
C VAL A 379 9.34 1.40 10.19
N GLU A 380 10.26 0.91 11.01
CA GLU A 380 11.51 1.59 11.37
C GLU A 380 12.33 1.93 10.12
N LYS A 381 12.44 0.97 9.20
CA LYS A 381 13.19 1.19 7.94
C LYS A 381 12.51 2.21 7.03
N MET A 382 11.19 2.15 6.90
CA MET A 382 10.41 3.13 6.14
C MET A 382 10.60 4.54 6.71
N VAL A 383 10.49 4.69 8.02
CA VAL A 383 10.65 5.96 8.74
C VAL A 383 12.08 6.48 8.61
N GLN A 384 13.07 5.63 8.86
CA GLN A 384 14.49 5.99 8.74
C GLN A 384 14.81 6.51 7.33
N LEU A 385 14.40 5.80 6.28
CA LEU A 385 14.62 6.21 4.90
C LEU A 385 13.92 7.54 4.57
N THR A 386 12.69 7.73 5.07
CA THR A 386 11.93 8.97 4.88
C THR A 386 12.60 10.14 5.58
N PHE A 387 13.04 9.95 6.82
CA PHE A 387 13.74 10.98 7.57
C PHE A 387 15.09 11.35 6.94
N GLN A 388 15.88 10.36 6.50
CA GLN A 388 17.13 10.60 5.77
C GLN A 388 16.91 11.37 4.47
N LEU A 389 15.83 11.06 3.74
CA LEU A 389 15.45 11.81 2.55
C LEU A 389 15.14 13.27 2.87
N TYR A 390 14.39 13.55 3.95
CA TYR A 390 14.10 14.91 4.37
C TYR A 390 15.38 15.68 4.71
N GLN A 391 16.29 15.09 5.47
CA GLN A 391 17.58 15.69 5.79
C GLN A 391 18.40 15.98 4.53
N HIS A 392 18.42 15.04 3.58
CA HIS A 392 19.13 15.21 2.31
C HIS A 392 18.59 16.41 1.50
N ILE A 393 17.26 16.54 1.40
CA ILE A 393 16.60 17.62 0.66
C ILE A 393 16.91 19.00 1.26
N VAL A 394 16.96 19.11 2.58
CA VAL A 394 17.23 20.39 3.24
C VAL A 394 18.70 20.77 3.15
N ARG A 395 19.63 19.81 3.32
CA ARG A 395 21.09 20.05 3.22
C ARG A 395 21.57 20.47 1.83
N GLN A 396 20.95 20.01 0.75
CA GLN A 396 21.33 20.39 -0.62
C GLN A 396 21.26 21.88 -0.90
N ASN A 397 20.68 22.68 -0.02
CA ASN A 397 20.55 24.14 -0.18
C ASN A 397 21.33 24.97 0.86
N GLY A 398 22.17 24.36 1.69
CA GLY A 398 23.04 25.10 2.61
C GLY A 398 22.33 25.73 3.82
N GLU A 399 21.17 25.21 4.21
CA GLU A 399 20.31 25.78 5.27
C GLU A 399 20.30 24.95 6.58
N LEU A 400 21.38 24.17 6.86
CA LEU A 400 21.62 23.58 8.20
C LEU A 400 23.08 23.73 8.60
#